data_b266a247bcb359506f25ae70f57f5d20
#
_entry.id   b266a247bcb359506f25ae70f57f5d20
#
_cell.length_a   1.000
_cell.length_b   1.000
_cell.length_c   1.000
_cell.angle_alpha   90.00
_cell.angle_beta   90.00
_cell.angle_gamma   90.00
#
_symmetry.space_group_name_H-M   'P 1'
#
loop_
_entity.id
_entity.type
_entity.pdbx_description
1 polymer ?
#
loop_
_entity_poly.entity_id
_entity_poly.type
_entity_poly.pdbx_seq_one_letter_code
_entity_poly.pdbx_strand_id
1 'polypeptide(L)'
;NQTLGKIHFWITFVGAYAIYFPMHYLGFIGVPRRYFEMYDSPYMTSGVGLNQFITVAALIVGFTQILFLYNLFTSWYKGEKSERNPWKANSLEWHTPDYPPTHGNFGKELPVVYRWPYDFSVPGSDKEYIPQDVPPSQVPTAKAEAT
;
A
#
# COMPACT_ATOMS: atom_id res chain seq x y z
N ASN A 1 0.10 -10.00 -10.04
CA ASN A 1 0.91 -10.98 -9.33
C ASN A 1 1.43 -10.37 -8.01
N GLN A 2 1.11 -10.99 -6.88
CA GLN A 2 1.42 -10.46 -5.54
C GLN A 2 2.93 -10.42 -5.27
N THR A 3 3.68 -11.40 -5.76
CA THR A 3 5.13 -11.44 -5.55
C THR A 3 5.83 -10.29 -6.28
N LEU A 4 5.48 -10.05 -7.54
CA LEU A 4 6.01 -8.91 -8.29
C LEU A 4 5.62 -7.58 -7.65
N GLY A 5 4.39 -7.46 -7.16
CA GLY A 5 3.92 -6.29 -6.44
C GLY A 5 4.73 -6.02 -5.17
N LYS A 6 5.01 -7.04 -4.37
CA LYS A 6 5.84 -6.92 -3.17
C LYS A 6 7.27 -6.54 -3.48
N ILE A 7 7.88 -7.12 -4.51
CA ILE A 7 9.25 -6.77 -4.96
C ILE A 7 9.29 -5.31 -5.38
N HIS A 8 8.36 -4.88 -6.26
CA HIS A 8 8.26 -3.50 -6.70
C HIS A 8 8.10 -2.54 -5.50
N PHE A 9 7.19 -2.86 -4.56
CA PHE A 9 6.95 -2.05 -3.38
C PHE A 9 8.23 -1.85 -2.55
N TRP A 10 8.93 -2.94 -2.20
CA TRP A 10 10.10 -2.85 -1.34
C TRP A 10 11.27 -2.12 -1.99
N ILE A 11 11.53 -2.35 -3.28
CA ILE A 11 12.58 -1.63 -3.99
C ILE A 11 12.25 -0.14 -4.08
N THR A 12 11.00 0.20 -4.40
CA THR A 12 10.56 1.60 -4.48
C THR A 12 10.59 2.27 -3.11
N PHE A 13 10.15 1.60 -2.06
CA PHE A 13 10.14 2.12 -0.70
C PHE A 13 11.55 2.43 -0.20
N VAL A 14 12.45 1.45 -0.25
CA VAL A 14 13.85 1.63 0.15
C VAL A 14 14.56 2.64 -0.75
N GLY A 15 14.31 2.57 -2.06
CA GLY A 15 14.89 3.48 -3.03
C GLY A 15 14.45 4.93 -2.84
N ALA A 16 13.20 5.18 -2.46
CA ALA A 16 12.72 6.52 -2.12
C ALA A 16 13.53 7.11 -0.95
N TYR A 17 13.76 6.34 0.11
CA TYR A 17 14.62 6.77 1.21
C TYR A 17 16.07 7.00 0.75
N ALA A 18 16.61 6.11 -0.08
CA ALA A 18 17.96 6.23 -0.61
C ALA A 18 18.16 7.46 -1.53
N ILE A 19 17.08 7.96 -2.11
CA ILE A 19 17.10 9.18 -2.93
C ILE A 19 16.91 10.43 -2.06
N TYR A 20 15.79 10.50 -1.34
CA TYR A 20 15.37 11.74 -0.70
C TYR A 20 16.10 12.03 0.61
N PHE A 21 16.45 11.02 1.39
CA PHE A 21 17.14 11.24 2.65
C PHE A 21 18.55 11.82 2.46
N PRO A 22 19.41 11.30 1.55
CA PRO A 22 20.70 11.91 1.27
C PRO A 22 20.61 13.32 0.68
N MET A 23 19.51 13.67 -0.01
CA MET A 23 19.31 15.04 -0.49
C MET A 23 19.27 16.09 0.64
N HIS A 24 18.85 15.69 1.85
CA HIS A 24 18.91 16.59 3.01
C HIS A 24 20.36 16.92 3.39
N TYR A 25 21.26 15.94 3.30
CA TYR A 25 22.67 16.17 3.55
C TYR A 25 23.31 17.07 2.49
N LEU A 26 22.91 16.92 1.22
CA LEU A 26 23.33 17.86 0.19
C LEU A 26 22.89 19.28 0.50
N GLY A 27 21.67 19.47 1.03
CA GLY A 27 21.19 20.75 1.48
C GLY A 27 21.99 21.30 2.67
N PHE A 28 22.37 20.47 3.64
CA PHE A 28 23.18 20.89 4.79
C PHE A 28 24.58 21.35 4.43
N ILE A 29 25.21 20.74 3.43
CA ILE A 29 26.52 21.19 2.94
C ILE A 29 26.40 22.39 1.98
N GLY A 30 25.21 22.93 1.78
CA GLY A 30 24.98 24.16 1.02
C GLY A 30 24.81 23.98 -0.48
N VAL A 31 24.57 22.76 -0.97
CA VAL A 31 24.29 22.53 -2.41
C VAL A 31 22.94 23.19 -2.74
N PRO A 32 22.90 24.19 -3.63
CA PRO A 32 21.68 24.88 -3.99
C PRO A 32 20.80 24.01 -4.88
N ARG A 33 19.54 24.41 -5.03
CA ARG A 33 18.65 23.82 -6.02
C ARG A 33 19.03 24.30 -7.43
N ARG A 34 18.84 23.43 -8.42
CA ARG A 34 18.99 23.80 -9.85
C ARG A 34 20.40 24.31 -10.23
N TYR A 35 21.43 23.70 -9.66
CA TYR A 35 22.80 23.95 -10.08
C TYR A 35 23.06 23.34 -11.48
N PHE A 36 23.93 23.94 -12.22
CA PHE A 36 24.38 23.44 -13.53
C PHE A 36 25.50 22.42 -13.36
N GLU A 37 26.48 22.73 -12.52
CA GLU A 37 27.70 21.96 -12.33
C GLU A 37 28.04 21.88 -10.83
N MET A 38 28.38 20.67 -10.33
CA MET A 38 28.79 20.51 -8.93
C MET A 38 30.26 20.87 -8.69
N TYR A 39 31.05 20.93 -9.75
CA TYR A 39 32.49 21.24 -9.66
C TYR A 39 32.79 22.74 -9.65
N ASP A 40 31.82 23.61 -9.89
CA ASP A 40 31.97 25.06 -9.93
C ASP A 40 32.38 25.67 -8.58
N SER A 41 32.12 24.97 -7.48
CA SER A 41 32.40 25.47 -6.13
C SER A 41 33.00 24.40 -5.24
N PRO A 42 34.09 24.70 -4.51
CA PRO A 42 34.76 23.71 -3.64
C PRO A 42 33.88 23.01 -2.61
N TYR A 43 32.89 23.74 -2.05
CA TYR A 43 31.96 23.18 -1.09
C TYR A 43 30.98 22.19 -1.73
N MET A 44 30.59 22.39 -2.98
CA MET A 44 29.70 21.44 -3.69
C MET A 44 30.42 20.15 -4.09
N THR A 45 31.75 20.24 -4.34
CA THR A 45 32.54 19.06 -4.70
C THR A 45 32.50 17.96 -3.66
N SER A 46 32.38 18.32 -2.36
CA SER A 46 32.23 17.35 -1.28
C SER A 46 30.96 16.51 -1.39
N GLY A 47 29.94 17.01 -2.05
CA GLY A 47 28.65 16.33 -2.27
C GLY A 47 28.59 15.41 -3.50
N VAL A 48 29.62 15.40 -4.35
CA VAL A 48 29.59 14.65 -5.62
C VAL A 48 29.34 13.15 -5.42
N GLY A 49 30.05 12.52 -4.48
CA GLY A 49 29.88 11.10 -4.19
C GLY A 49 28.46 10.76 -3.71
N LEU A 50 27.88 11.64 -2.89
CA LEU A 50 26.50 11.49 -2.42
C LEU A 50 25.50 11.65 -3.57
N ASN A 51 25.74 12.62 -4.45
CA ASN A 51 24.89 12.84 -5.62
C ASN A 51 24.96 11.67 -6.63
N GLN A 52 26.13 11.05 -6.80
CA GLN A 52 26.30 9.84 -7.60
C GLN A 52 25.50 8.67 -7.00
N PHE A 53 25.58 8.48 -5.68
CA PHE A 53 24.77 7.48 -4.98
C PHE A 53 23.27 7.69 -5.21
N ILE A 54 22.78 8.93 -5.06
CA ILE A 54 21.37 9.29 -5.31
C ILE A 54 20.98 8.95 -6.76
N THR A 55 21.85 9.25 -7.72
CA THR A 55 21.62 8.96 -9.14
C THR A 55 21.48 7.46 -9.39
N VAL A 56 22.38 6.66 -8.84
CA VAL A 56 22.30 5.19 -8.95
C VAL A 56 21.00 4.66 -8.32
N ALA A 57 20.64 5.14 -7.14
CA ALA A 57 19.38 4.76 -6.48
C ALA A 57 18.16 5.15 -7.34
N ALA A 58 18.17 6.34 -7.93
CA ALA A 58 17.10 6.80 -8.81
C ALA A 58 16.96 5.94 -10.08
N LEU A 59 18.09 5.52 -10.67
CA LEU A 59 18.08 4.61 -11.80
C LEU A 59 17.49 3.25 -11.44
N ILE A 60 17.86 2.69 -10.29
CA ILE A 60 17.30 1.41 -9.80
C ILE A 60 15.79 1.52 -9.63
N VAL A 61 15.30 2.59 -8.97
CA VAL A 61 13.87 2.85 -8.80
C VAL A 61 13.18 3.03 -10.15
N GLY A 62 13.80 3.76 -11.07
CA GLY A 62 13.28 3.96 -12.43
C GLY A 62 13.11 2.64 -13.19
N PHE A 63 14.14 1.79 -13.19
CA PHE A 63 14.04 0.46 -13.81
C PHE A 63 13.01 -0.44 -13.15
N THR A 64 12.80 -0.30 -11.85
CA THR A 64 11.78 -1.08 -11.12
C THR A 64 10.36 -0.74 -11.60
N GLN A 65 10.13 0.44 -12.18
CA GLN A 65 8.82 0.77 -12.77
C GLN A 65 8.46 -0.15 -13.96
N ILE A 66 9.45 -0.71 -14.64
CA ILE A 66 9.21 -1.71 -15.70
C ILE A 66 8.54 -2.96 -15.11
N LEU A 67 8.95 -3.40 -13.89
CA LEU A 67 8.27 -4.50 -13.19
C LEU A 67 6.81 -4.18 -12.89
N PHE A 68 6.53 -2.94 -12.49
CA PHE A 68 5.16 -2.49 -12.26
C PHE A 68 4.34 -2.57 -13.55
N LEU A 69 4.84 -2.00 -14.64
CA LEU A 69 4.14 -2.03 -15.94
C LEU A 69 3.93 -3.47 -16.42
N TYR A 70 4.94 -4.32 -16.31
CA TYR A 70 4.81 -5.74 -16.66
C TYR A 70 3.72 -6.42 -15.82
N ASN A 71 3.74 -6.22 -14.50
CA ASN A 71 2.72 -6.78 -13.61
C ASN A 71 1.31 -6.24 -13.92
N LEU A 72 1.20 -4.95 -14.22
CA LEU A 72 -0.07 -4.32 -14.59
C LEU A 72 -0.66 -4.94 -15.86
N PHE A 73 0.11 -5.00 -16.94
CA PHE A 73 -0.37 -5.53 -18.22
C PHE A 73 -0.64 -7.03 -18.14
N THR A 74 0.23 -7.81 -17.51
CA THR A 74 -0.02 -9.25 -17.35
C THR A 74 -1.25 -9.54 -16.50
N SER A 75 -1.48 -8.75 -15.44
CA SER A 75 -2.67 -8.89 -14.61
C SER A 75 -3.94 -8.46 -15.34
N TRP A 76 -3.85 -7.46 -16.19
CA TRP A 76 -5.00 -7.02 -16.99
C TRP A 76 -5.48 -8.10 -17.98
N TYR A 77 -4.53 -8.76 -18.68
CA TYR A 77 -4.88 -9.72 -19.72
C TYR A 77 -5.05 -11.16 -19.20
N LYS A 78 -4.34 -11.54 -18.15
CA LYS A 78 -4.27 -12.92 -17.67
C LYS A 78 -4.51 -13.04 -16.14
N GLY A 79 -4.82 -11.94 -15.46
CA GLY A 79 -5.04 -11.96 -14.03
C GLY A 79 -6.35 -12.65 -13.66
N GLU A 80 -6.35 -13.35 -12.56
CA GLU A 80 -7.57 -13.83 -11.92
C GLU A 80 -8.35 -12.64 -11.37
N LYS A 81 -9.66 -12.71 -11.42
CA LYS A 81 -10.52 -11.70 -10.78
C LYS A 81 -10.33 -11.78 -9.28
N SER A 82 -10.12 -10.62 -8.66
CA SER A 82 -10.01 -10.56 -7.20
C SER A 82 -11.34 -10.93 -6.54
N GLU A 83 -11.27 -11.49 -5.35
CA GLU A 83 -12.42 -11.65 -4.49
C GLU A 83 -13.06 -10.30 -4.18
N ARG A 84 -14.34 -10.31 -3.81
CA ARG A 84 -15.09 -9.10 -3.48
C ARG A 84 -14.46 -8.32 -2.31
N ASN A 85 -13.88 -9.03 -1.36
CA ASN A 85 -13.19 -8.45 -0.20
C ASN A 85 -11.79 -9.10 -0.05
N PRO A 86 -10.82 -8.71 -0.89
CA PRO A 86 -9.49 -9.33 -0.91
C PRO A 86 -8.67 -9.03 0.36
N TRP A 87 -9.05 -7.99 1.09
CA TRP A 87 -8.39 -7.58 2.32
C TRP A 87 -8.99 -8.19 3.58
N LYS A 88 -10.14 -8.89 3.44
CA LYS A 88 -10.93 -9.39 4.56
C LYS A 88 -11.21 -8.27 5.58
N ALA A 89 -11.56 -7.10 5.06
CA ALA A 89 -11.87 -5.93 5.88
C ALA A 89 -13.30 -5.99 6.40
N ASN A 90 -13.51 -5.48 7.61
CA ASN A 90 -14.81 -5.50 8.29
C ASN A 90 -15.73 -4.34 7.88
N SER A 91 -15.13 -3.30 7.29
CA SER A 91 -15.81 -2.05 7.00
C SER A 91 -16.85 -2.18 5.87
N LEU A 92 -17.89 -1.34 5.95
CA LEU A 92 -19.07 -1.39 5.08
C LEU A 92 -18.76 -1.24 3.60
N GLU A 93 -17.74 -0.50 3.22
CA GLU A 93 -17.35 -0.32 1.81
C GLU A 93 -17.01 -1.64 1.12
N TRP A 94 -16.60 -2.66 1.86
CA TRP A 94 -16.32 -3.99 1.33
C TRP A 94 -17.53 -4.93 1.37
N HIS A 95 -18.64 -4.48 1.95
CA HIS A 95 -19.86 -5.26 2.17
C HIS A 95 -21.08 -4.69 1.46
N THR A 96 -20.86 -3.93 0.39
CA THR A 96 -21.92 -3.33 -0.42
C THR A 96 -22.74 -4.41 -1.14
N PRO A 97 -24.07 -4.24 -1.33
CA PRO A 97 -24.90 -5.18 -2.08
C PRO A 97 -24.42 -5.35 -3.53
N ASP A 98 -24.10 -4.24 -4.19
CA ASP A 98 -23.66 -4.21 -5.58
C ASP A 98 -22.13 -4.25 -5.72
N TYR A 99 -21.64 -4.94 -6.76
CA TYR A 99 -20.23 -4.96 -7.11
C TYR A 99 -20.04 -4.88 -8.62
N PRO A 100 -19.25 -3.91 -9.12
CA PRO A 100 -18.53 -2.86 -8.38
C PRO A 100 -19.49 -1.88 -7.68
N PRO A 101 -19.05 -1.28 -6.54
CA PRO A 101 -19.87 -0.34 -5.78
C PRO A 101 -20.28 0.86 -6.66
N THR A 102 -21.53 1.21 -6.63
CA THR A 102 -22.09 2.37 -7.34
C THR A 102 -22.39 3.51 -6.37
N HIS A 103 -22.67 4.70 -6.89
CA HIS A 103 -23.14 5.80 -6.06
C HIS A 103 -24.47 5.43 -5.39
N GLY A 104 -24.55 5.57 -4.05
CA GLY A 104 -25.71 5.12 -3.27
C GLY A 104 -25.73 3.62 -3.00
N ASN A 105 -24.59 3.01 -2.75
CA ASN A 105 -24.28 1.59 -2.63
C ASN A 105 -25.27 0.72 -1.84
N PHE A 106 -26.00 1.29 -0.88
CA PHE A 106 -26.95 0.57 -0.02
C PHE A 106 -28.43 0.82 -0.40
N GLY A 107 -28.66 1.54 -1.51
CA GLY A 107 -30.00 1.83 -1.99
C GLY A 107 -30.77 2.75 -1.04
N LYS A 108 -32.06 2.41 -0.78
CA LYS A 108 -32.94 3.22 0.06
C LYS A 108 -32.78 2.95 1.56
N GLU A 109 -32.31 1.77 1.92
CA GLU A 109 -32.16 1.34 3.31
C GLU A 109 -30.68 1.27 3.65
N LEU A 110 -30.28 2.05 4.64
CA LEU A 110 -28.91 2.02 5.15
C LEU A 110 -28.73 0.83 6.09
N PRO A 111 -27.58 0.13 6.03
CA PRO A 111 -27.31 -0.97 6.93
C PRO A 111 -27.16 -0.48 8.38
N VAL A 112 -27.63 -1.29 9.32
CA VAL A 112 -27.37 -1.04 10.73
C VAL A 112 -25.97 -1.47 11.09
N VAL A 113 -25.21 -0.59 11.72
CA VAL A 113 -23.84 -0.84 12.15
C VAL A 113 -23.82 -1.31 13.60
N TYR A 114 -23.30 -2.49 13.83
CA TYR A 114 -23.28 -3.10 15.18
C TYR A 114 -21.90 -3.05 15.84
N ARG A 115 -20.82 -2.77 15.05
CA ARG A 115 -19.46 -2.81 15.55
C ARG A 115 -18.53 -1.83 14.84
N TRP A 116 -17.35 -1.64 15.43
CA TRP A 116 -16.29 -0.80 14.88
C TRP A 116 -15.64 -1.45 13.65
N PRO A 117 -15.20 -0.66 12.64
CA PRO A 117 -14.59 -1.20 11.42
C PRO A 117 -13.25 -1.93 11.64
N TYR A 118 -12.59 -1.67 12.77
CA TYR A 118 -11.34 -2.30 13.17
C TYR A 118 -11.52 -3.33 14.29
N ASP A 119 -12.75 -3.77 14.52
CA ASP A 119 -13.08 -4.79 15.51
C ASP A 119 -12.75 -6.18 14.95
N PHE A 120 -11.46 -6.48 14.89
CA PHE A 120 -10.92 -7.79 14.61
C PHE A 120 -10.86 -8.56 15.93
N SER A 121 -10.88 -9.85 15.91
CA SER A 121 -10.74 -10.67 17.12
C SER A 121 -11.89 -10.53 18.14
N VAL A 122 -13.12 -10.68 17.66
CA VAL A 122 -14.29 -10.71 18.55
C VAL A 122 -14.21 -11.94 19.46
N PRO A 123 -14.26 -11.77 20.79
CA PRO A 123 -14.17 -12.88 21.72
C PRO A 123 -15.22 -13.96 21.44
N GLY A 124 -14.80 -15.21 21.36
CA GLY A 124 -15.69 -16.34 21.09
C GLY A 124 -16.07 -16.55 19.63
N SER A 125 -15.46 -15.80 18.70
CA SER A 125 -15.66 -16.01 17.27
C SER A 125 -14.51 -16.81 16.65
N ASP A 126 -14.84 -17.76 15.78
CA ASP A 126 -13.86 -18.53 14.98
C ASP A 126 -13.24 -17.68 13.85
N LYS A 127 -13.81 -16.52 13.57
CA LYS A 127 -13.40 -15.64 12.49
C LYS A 127 -12.88 -14.33 13.03
N GLU A 128 -11.68 -13.95 12.64
CA GLU A 128 -11.15 -12.60 12.88
C GLU A 128 -11.93 -11.51 12.14
N TYR A 129 -12.54 -11.90 11.03
CA TYR A 129 -13.24 -11.02 10.12
C TYR A 129 -14.75 -11.20 10.26
N ILE A 130 -15.43 -10.15 10.72
CA ILE A 130 -16.87 -10.09 10.85
C ILE A 130 -17.35 -8.71 10.37
N PRO A 131 -18.15 -8.63 9.30
CA PRO A 131 -18.66 -7.37 8.79
C PRO A 131 -19.39 -6.54 9.84
N GLN A 132 -19.33 -5.22 9.69
CA GLN A 132 -19.95 -4.28 10.62
C GLN A 132 -21.48 -4.41 10.74
N ASP A 133 -22.15 -4.87 9.70
CA ASP A 133 -23.60 -5.02 9.59
C ASP A 133 -24.11 -6.37 10.06
N VAL A 134 -23.23 -7.26 10.52
CA VAL A 134 -23.64 -8.55 11.10
C VAL A 134 -24.09 -8.36 12.56
N PRO A 135 -25.37 -8.68 12.89
CA PRO A 135 -25.86 -8.58 14.26
C PRO A 135 -25.07 -9.48 15.24
N PRO A 136 -24.91 -9.10 16.50
CA PRO A 136 -24.23 -9.91 17.51
C PRO A 136 -24.78 -11.34 17.64
N SER A 137 -26.07 -11.53 17.41
CA SER A 137 -26.76 -12.84 17.46
C SER A 137 -26.36 -13.78 16.31
N GLN A 138 -25.78 -13.26 15.24
CA GLN A 138 -25.35 -14.02 14.06
C GLN A 138 -23.82 -14.17 13.97
N VAL A 139 -23.10 -13.69 14.97
CA VAL A 139 -21.65 -13.89 15.03
C VAL A 139 -21.39 -15.38 15.26
N PRO A 140 -20.59 -16.03 14.39
CA PRO A 140 -20.22 -17.42 14.63
C PRO A 140 -19.45 -17.52 15.94
N THR A 141 -20.04 -18.17 16.92
CA THR A 141 -19.33 -18.50 18.15
C THR A 141 -18.53 -19.78 17.94
N ALA A 142 -17.29 -19.80 18.41
CA ALA A 142 -16.54 -21.04 18.52
C ALA A 142 -17.42 -22.03 19.30
N LYS A 143 -17.70 -23.18 18.70
CA LYS A 143 -18.28 -24.29 19.46
C LYS A 143 -17.33 -24.52 20.63
N ALA A 144 -17.83 -24.32 21.85
CA ALA A 144 -17.13 -24.80 23.02
C ALA A 144 -16.81 -26.27 22.72
N GLU A 145 -15.53 -26.59 22.51
CA GLU A 145 -15.09 -27.96 22.42
C GLU A 145 -15.53 -28.59 23.73
N ALA A 146 -16.52 -29.44 23.63
CA ALA A 146 -17.01 -30.22 24.73
C ALA A 146 -15.83 -31.06 25.25
N THR A 147 -15.44 -30.77 26.45
CA THR A 147 -14.60 -31.58 27.33
C THR A 147 -15.06 -33.03 27.35
#